data_03e9a245b5ad003350dd20feb0fd56a9
#
_entry.id   03e9a245b5ad003350dd20feb0fd56a9
#
_cell.length_a   1.000
_cell.length_b   1.000
_cell.length_c   1.000
_cell.angle_alpha   90.00
_cell.angle_beta   90.00
_cell.angle_gamma   90.00
#
_symmetry.space_group_name_H-M   'P 1'
#
loop_
_entity.id
_entity.type
_entity.pdbx_description
1 polymer ?
#
loop_
_entity_poly.entity_id
_entity_poly.type
_entity_poly.pdbx_seq_one_letter_code
_entity_poly.pdbx_strand_id
1 'polypeptide(L)'
;MAFMLVSAWACPLASANENATGAEPLVRVNRYVITRTDFDLACLVRGIEESQRPGIQRRLLERLVEERLMADFLASRRVKASASALDAQVEQIYSLLQRLGKEPNQFLEELGINETLLRETLSLPLAWKAYMSTVVPDQKLREEYEAHRRELDGTKLQARHIVIKVAPDAAEEAWIDAEHRIEKVREQIASDETTFADAAKQFSEGPSADAGGDVGFFPFRGIMSAPFADVAFALKTGELSPVVRTAAGVHLIEVTDEQPGQLSLEDVRPAVFERISQRMWDQQVAELRSRAKVEWIE
;
A
#
# COMPACT_ATOMS: atom_id res chain seq x y z
N MET A 1 -19.31 3.79 -57.90
CA MET A 1 -18.13 3.13 -57.26
C MET A 1 -17.40 4.18 -56.45
N ALA A 2 -17.69 4.26 -55.18
CA ALA A 2 -17.04 5.19 -54.25
C ALA A 2 -16.24 4.35 -53.23
N PHE A 3 -14.92 4.45 -53.33
CA PHE A 3 -13.99 3.85 -52.34
C PHE A 3 -14.04 4.67 -51.06
N MET A 4 -14.61 4.10 -50.00
CA MET A 4 -14.47 4.61 -48.64
C MET A 4 -13.06 4.27 -48.12
N LEU A 5 -12.19 5.26 -48.01
CA LEU A 5 -10.95 5.22 -47.28
C LEU A 5 -11.31 5.27 -45.78
N VAL A 6 -11.23 4.11 -45.12
CA VAL A 6 -11.21 4.05 -43.66
C VAL A 6 -9.84 4.53 -43.21
N SER A 7 -9.76 5.80 -42.81
CA SER A 7 -8.61 6.35 -42.16
C SER A 7 -8.49 5.72 -40.75
N ALA A 8 -7.52 4.81 -40.60
CA ALA A 8 -7.10 4.31 -39.32
C ALA A 8 -6.52 5.48 -38.50
N TRP A 9 -7.28 5.98 -37.55
CA TRP A 9 -6.79 6.91 -36.56
C TRP A 9 -5.89 6.12 -35.61
N ALA A 10 -4.58 6.17 -35.88
CA ALA A 10 -3.56 5.72 -34.95
C ALA A 10 -3.68 6.57 -33.67
N CYS A 11 -3.94 5.92 -32.57
CA CYS A 11 -3.97 6.53 -31.26
C CYS A 11 -2.53 6.92 -30.85
N PRO A 12 -2.20 8.20 -30.60
CA PRO A 12 -0.82 8.64 -30.33
C PRO A 12 -0.33 8.36 -28.88
N LEU A 13 -0.91 7.37 -28.20
CA LEU A 13 -0.49 6.95 -26.86
C LEU A 13 0.27 5.62 -26.84
N ALA A 14 0.78 5.19 -28.00
CA ALA A 14 1.59 4.01 -28.13
C ALA A 14 2.98 4.36 -28.68
N SER A 15 3.64 5.38 -28.18
CA SER A 15 5.08 5.44 -28.34
C SER A 15 5.67 4.35 -27.44
N ALA A 16 5.86 3.16 -28.04
CA ALA A 16 6.90 2.28 -27.54
C ALA A 16 8.10 3.16 -27.31
N ASN A 17 8.71 3.10 -26.12
CA ASN A 17 9.98 3.77 -25.83
C ASN A 17 11.10 3.04 -26.63
N GLU A 18 10.94 2.95 -27.98
CA GLU A 18 11.97 2.49 -28.91
C GLU A 18 13.11 3.51 -29.02
N ASN A 19 12.95 4.71 -28.44
CA ASN A 19 13.88 5.82 -28.57
C ASN A 19 14.73 6.10 -27.31
N ALA A 20 14.72 5.24 -26.30
CA ALA A 20 15.78 5.27 -25.28
C ALA A 20 17.05 4.58 -25.84
N THR A 21 17.60 5.15 -26.92
CA THR A 21 18.90 4.74 -27.44
C THR A 21 19.97 5.03 -26.37
N GLY A 22 20.29 4.02 -25.55
CA GLY A 22 21.37 4.07 -24.57
C GLY A 22 20.99 3.78 -23.10
N ALA A 23 19.72 3.74 -22.73
CA ALA A 23 19.35 3.41 -21.36
C ALA A 23 19.40 1.90 -21.10
N GLU A 24 20.07 1.47 -20.04
CA GLU A 24 20.19 0.07 -19.59
C GLU A 24 18.79 -0.55 -19.37
N PRO A 25 18.43 -1.63 -20.09
CA PRO A 25 17.15 -2.29 -19.90
C PRO A 25 17.18 -3.15 -18.62
N LEU A 26 16.11 -3.10 -17.80
CA LEU A 26 16.03 -3.82 -16.53
C LEU A 26 14.92 -4.88 -16.52
N VAL A 27 13.75 -4.58 -17.07
CA VAL A 27 12.60 -5.49 -17.09
C VAL A 27 11.81 -5.30 -18.38
N ARG A 28 11.43 -6.40 -19.02
CA ARG A 28 10.46 -6.37 -20.14
C ARG A 28 9.07 -6.77 -19.63
N VAL A 29 8.08 -5.95 -19.94
CA VAL A 29 6.65 -6.18 -19.63
C VAL A 29 5.86 -6.16 -20.91
N ASN A 30 5.42 -7.31 -21.39
CA ASN A 30 4.79 -7.46 -22.69
C ASN A 30 5.68 -6.85 -23.81
N ARG A 31 5.25 -5.76 -24.44
CA ARG A 31 6.01 -5.03 -25.47
C ARG A 31 6.89 -3.90 -24.94
N TYR A 32 6.81 -3.58 -23.65
CA TYR A 32 7.54 -2.45 -23.06
C TYR A 32 8.81 -2.89 -22.34
N VAL A 33 9.79 -2.01 -22.32
CA VAL A 33 11.04 -2.19 -21.56
C VAL A 33 11.12 -1.11 -20.50
N ILE A 34 11.20 -1.52 -19.25
CA ILE A 34 11.52 -0.66 -18.11
C ILE A 34 13.03 -0.54 -18.05
N THR A 35 13.52 0.68 -18.07
CA THR A 35 14.95 1.02 -18.16
C THR A 35 15.48 1.56 -16.83
N ARG A 36 16.81 1.77 -16.77
CA ARG A 36 17.46 2.47 -15.65
C ARG A 36 16.89 3.88 -15.47
N THR A 37 16.63 4.60 -16.56
CA THR A 37 16.03 5.95 -16.51
C THR A 37 14.66 5.93 -15.85
N ASP A 38 13.81 4.94 -16.15
CA ASP A 38 12.49 4.78 -15.51
C ASP A 38 12.63 4.52 -14.00
N PHE A 39 13.61 3.71 -13.61
CA PHE A 39 13.91 3.45 -12.21
C PHE A 39 14.40 4.70 -11.48
N ASP A 40 15.33 5.46 -12.07
CA ASP A 40 15.89 6.67 -11.47
C ASP A 40 14.82 7.77 -11.34
N LEU A 41 13.96 7.93 -12.35
CA LEU A 41 12.79 8.82 -12.28
C LEU A 41 11.83 8.39 -11.16
N ALA A 42 11.58 7.09 -11.05
CA ALA A 42 10.72 6.58 -9.97
C ALA A 42 11.31 6.85 -8.59
N CYS A 43 12.63 6.75 -8.42
CA CYS A 43 13.32 7.13 -7.19
C CYS A 43 13.18 8.64 -6.91
N LEU A 44 13.39 9.48 -7.92
CA LEU A 44 13.26 10.93 -7.79
C LEU A 44 11.86 11.35 -7.33
N VAL A 45 10.82 10.90 -8.04
CA VAL A 45 9.42 11.26 -7.74
C VAL A 45 8.99 10.80 -6.35
N ARG A 46 9.56 9.71 -5.83
CA ARG A 46 9.26 9.15 -4.51
C ARG A 46 10.19 9.63 -3.40
N GLY A 47 11.17 10.49 -3.72
CA GLY A 47 12.13 11.00 -2.75
C GLY A 47 13.06 9.92 -2.18
N ILE A 48 13.39 8.88 -2.98
CA ILE A 48 14.25 7.77 -2.56
C ILE A 48 15.71 8.18 -2.75
N GLU A 49 16.45 8.21 -1.67
CA GLU A 49 17.87 8.55 -1.68
C GLU A 49 18.72 7.43 -2.32
N GLU A 50 19.86 7.81 -2.89
CA GLU A 50 20.76 6.89 -3.58
C GLU A 50 21.24 5.73 -2.70
N SER A 51 21.52 6.02 -1.43
CA SER A 51 21.92 5.04 -0.42
C SER A 51 20.89 3.93 -0.17
N GLN A 52 19.62 4.20 -0.41
CA GLN A 52 18.51 3.27 -0.20
C GLN A 52 18.21 2.38 -1.43
N ARG A 53 18.65 2.81 -2.62
CA ARG A 53 18.29 2.18 -3.90
C ARG A 53 18.64 0.70 -4.00
N PRO A 54 19.84 0.22 -3.57
CA PRO A 54 20.17 -1.21 -3.69
C PRO A 54 19.23 -2.12 -2.91
N GLY A 55 18.83 -1.71 -1.70
CA GLY A 55 17.94 -2.50 -0.84
C GLY A 55 16.49 -2.58 -1.31
N ILE A 56 16.07 -1.70 -2.22
CA ILE A 56 14.68 -1.64 -2.69
C ILE A 56 14.54 -1.89 -4.19
N GLN A 57 15.63 -2.05 -4.93
CA GLN A 57 15.62 -2.10 -6.40
C GLN A 57 14.60 -3.11 -6.92
N ARG A 58 14.64 -4.35 -6.46
CA ARG A 58 13.73 -5.41 -6.90
C ARG A 58 12.28 -5.03 -6.66
N ARG A 59 11.95 -4.58 -5.45
CA ARG A 59 10.58 -4.19 -5.07
C ARG A 59 10.08 -2.98 -5.87
N LEU A 60 10.95 -2.00 -6.14
CA LEU A 60 10.57 -0.84 -6.95
C LEU A 60 10.34 -1.24 -8.41
N LEU A 61 11.16 -2.11 -8.99
CA LEU A 61 10.96 -2.61 -10.34
C LEU A 61 9.65 -3.43 -10.45
N GLU A 62 9.32 -4.26 -9.47
CA GLU A 62 8.02 -4.95 -9.41
C GLU A 62 6.87 -3.95 -9.41
N ARG A 63 6.98 -2.87 -8.65
CA ARG A 63 5.99 -1.78 -8.66
C ARG A 63 5.88 -1.10 -10.02
N LEU A 64 7.00 -0.83 -10.71
CA LEU A 64 6.99 -0.25 -12.05
C LEU A 64 6.33 -1.18 -13.08
N VAL A 65 6.51 -2.50 -12.94
CA VAL A 65 5.79 -3.50 -13.75
C VAL A 65 4.28 -3.36 -13.56
N GLU A 66 3.82 -3.29 -12.32
CA GLU A 66 2.40 -3.10 -11.99
C GLU A 66 1.85 -1.76 -12.54
N GLU A 67 2.59 -0.68 -12.35
CA GLU A 67 2.23 0.64 -12.86
C GLU A 67 2.15 0.67 -14.38
N ARG A 68 3.04 -0.04 -15.08
CA ARG A 68 2.96 -0.16 -16.54
C ARG A 68 1.71 -0.90 -16.98
N LEU A 69 1.37 -2.01 -16.33
CA LEU A 69 0.15 -2.78 -16.62
C LEU A 69 -1.10 -1.93 -16.39
N MET A 70 -1.13 -1.16 -15.31
CA MET A 70 -2.24 -0.26 -15.00
C MET A 70 -2.34 0.91 -15.97
N ALA A 71 -1.22 1.45 -16.45
CA ALA A 71 -1.22 2.50 -17.46
C ALA A 71 -1.86 1.99 -18.78
N ASP A 72 -1.52 0.77 -19.23
CA ASP A 72 -2.13 0.15 -20.40
C ASP A 72 -3.63 -0.12 -20.22
N PHE A 73 -4.03 -0.55 -19.03
CA PHE A 73 -5.43 -0.73 -18.67
C PHE A 73 -6.23 0.57 -18.78
N LEU A 74 -5.73 1.68 -18.22
CA LEU A 74 -6.40 2.98 -18.28
C LEU A 74 -6.40 3.56 -19.70
N ALA A 75 -5.30 3.40 -20.44
CA ALA A 75 -5.21 3.81 -21.83
C ALA A 75 -6.24 3.08 -22.72
N SER A 76 -6.43 1.77 -22.51
CA SER A 76 -7.45 0.99 -23.23
C SER A 76 -8.88 1.50 -23.01
N ARG A 77 -9.13 2.13 -21.86
CA ARG A 77 -10.40 2.77 -21.48
C ARG A 77 -10.48 4.25 -21.83
N ARG A 78 -9.43 4.79 -22.47
CA ARG A 78 -9.32 6.21 -22.83
C ARG A 78 -9.41 7.15 -21.62
N VAL A 79 -9.03 6.66 -20.42
CA VAL A 79 -8.97 7.49 -19.20
C VAL A 79 -7.68 8.29 -19.23
N LYS A 80 -7.78 9.59 -18.97
CA LYS A 80 -6.63 10.50 -18.90
C LYS A 80 -6.66 11.29 -17.61
N ALA A 81 -5.48 11.66 -17.12
CA ALA A 81 -5.33 12.64 -16.06
C ALA A 81 -5.87 14.01 -16.54
N SER A 82 -6.42 14.79 -15.61
CA SER A 82 -6.74 16.20 -15.88
C SER A 82 -5.46 16.98 -16.17
N ALA A 83 -5.45 17.79 -17.22
CA ALA A 83 -4.29 18.59 -17.60
C ALA A 83 -3.88 19.53 -16.45
N SER A 84 -4.85 20.22 -15.82
CA SER A 84 -4.58 21.14 -14.70
C SER A 84 -4.02 20.43 -13.46
N ALA A 85 -4.49 19.20 -13.16
CA ALA A 85 -3.95 18.41 -12.05
C ALA A 85 -2.53 17.92 -12.34
N LEU A 86 -2.26 17.58 -13.60
CA LEU A 86 -0.91 17.17 -14.03
C LEU A 86 0.07 18.35 -13.99
N ASP A 87 -0.34 19.54 -14.45
CA ASP A 87 0.47 20.77 -14.38
C ASP A 87 0.82 21.10 -12.92
N ALA A 88 -0.14 20.99 -12.01
CA ALA A 88 0.09 21.19 -10.58
C ALA A 88 1.12 20.20 -9.98
N GLN A 89 1.10 18.93 -10.42
CA GLN A 89 2.09 17.94 -9.96
C GLN A 89 3.49 18.22 -10.50
N VAL A 90 3.61 18.61 -11.77
CA VAL A 90 4.90 19.01 -12.37
C VAL A 90 5.49 20.20 -11.60
N GLU A 91 4.68 21.22 -11.31
CA GLU A 91 5.11 22.39 -10.55
C GLU A 91 5.57 22.03 -9.12
N GLN A 92 4.91 21.07 -8.48
CA GLN A 92 5.36 20.57 -7.17
C GLN A 92 6.75 19.92 -7.24
N ILE A 93 7.04 19.13 -8.27
CA ILE A 93 8.37 18.54 -8.48
C ILE A 93 9.40 19.65 -8.73
N TYR A 94 9.09 20.61 -9.59
CA TYR A 94 9.98 21.73 -9.88
C TYR A 94 10.29 22.54 -8.62
N SER A 95 9.27 22.88 -7.84
CA SER A 95 9.42 23.57 -6.55
C SER A 95 10.26 22.78 -5.54
N LEU A 96 10.14 21.45 -5.53
CA LEU A 96 10.96 20.58 -4.69
C LEU A 96 12.44 20.63 -5.12
N LEU A 97 12.73 20.51 -6.41
CA LEU A 97 14.10 20.59 -6.94
C LEU A 97 14.75 21.94 -6.63
N GLN A 98 14.02 23.04 -6.82
CA GLN A 98 14.51 24.39 -6.49
C GLN A 98 14.83 24.54 -4.99
N ARG A 99 13.99 24.00 -4.10
CA ARG A 99 14.29 23.98 -2.64
C ARG A 99 15.54 23.18 -2.29
N LEU A 100 15.87 22.17 -3.10
CA LEU A 100 17.10 21.39 -2.99
C LEU A 100 18.30 22.06 -3.67
N GLY A 101 18.15 23.30 -4.17
CA GLY A 101 19.20 24.07 -4.84
C GLY A 101 19.53 23.56 -6.24
N LYS A 102 18.61 22.83 -6.88
CA LYS A 102 18.78 22.28 -8.23
C LYS A 102 17.98 23.08 -9.24
N GLU A 103 18.56 23.33 -10.41
CA GLU A 103 17.82 23.88 -11.54
C GLU A 103 17.00 22.75 -12.18
N PRO A 104 15.65 22.81 -12.19
CA PRO A 104 14.83 21.68 -12.55
C PRO A 104 15.12 21.09 -13.92
N ASN A 105 15.15 21.90 -14.95
CA ASN A 105 15.36 21.44 -16.34
C ASN A 105 16.73 20.79 -16.51
N GLN A 106 17.78 21.43 -16.02
CA GLN A 106 19.15 20.92 -16.10
C GLN A 106 19.27 19.59 -15.36
N PHE A 107 18.69 19.51 -14.15
CA PHE A 107 18.74 18.28 -13.35
C PHE A 107 17.99 17.11 -14.00
N LEU A 108 16.85 17.36 -14.63
CA LEU A 108 16.12 16.34 -15.36
C LEU A 108 16.87 15.88 -16.61
N GLU A 109 17.51 16.80 -17.35
CA GLU A 109 18.34 16.49 -18.52
C GLU A 109 19.57 15.64 -18.12
N GLU A 110 20.22 15.93 -17.00
CA GLU A 110 21.34 15.12 -16.46
C GLU A 110 20.94 13.67 -16.18
N LEU A 111 19.67 13.45 -15.83
CA LEU A 111 19.10 12.12 -15.61
C LEU A 111 18.55 11.48 -16.92
N GLY A 112 18.64 12.16 -18.06
CA GLY A 112 18.02 11.71 -19.31
C GLY A 112 16.50 11.77 -19.30
N ILE A 113 15.91 12.59 -18.43
CA ILE A 113 14.46 12.73 -18.24
C ILE A 113 14.02 14.03 -18.94
N ASN A 114 13.07 13.92 -19.84
CA ASN A 114 12.38 15.07 -20.40
C ASN A 114 11.01 15.30 -19.72
N GLU A 115 10.42 16.48 -19.93
CA GLU A 115 9.12 16.83 -19.34
C GLU A 115 8.01 15.85 -19.75
N THR A 116 8.08 15.28 -20.95
CA THR A 116 7.09 14.30 -21.44
C THR A 116 7.12 13.04 -20.57
N LEU A 117 8.30 12.48 -20.32
CA LEU A 117 8.46 11.28 -19.48
C LEU A 117 8.04 11.56 -18.02
N LEU A 118 8.39 12.73 -17.49
CA LEU A 118 7.93 13.17 -16.17
C LEU A 118 6.41 13.22 -16.10
N ARG A 119 5.76 13.86 -17.07
CA ARG A 119 4.29 13.95 -17.15
C ARG A 119 3.62 12.59 -17.30
N GLU A 120 4.17 11.69 -18.09
CA GLU A 120 3.67 10.32 -18.23
C GLU A 120 3.71 9.59 -16.89
N THR A 121 4.82 9.67 -16.17
CA THR A 121 4.97 9.05 -14.84
C THR A 121 3.98 9.62 -13.83
N LEU A 122 3.79 10.93 -13.79
CA LEU A 122 2.87 11.60 -12.88
C LEU A 122 1.38 11.40 -13.27
N SER A 123 1.10 11.01 -14.50
CA SER A 123 -0.27 10.89 -15.01
C SER A 123 -1.02 9.69 -14.42
N LEU A 124 -0.34 8.59 -14.12
CA LEU A 124 -0.98 7.33 -13.72
C LEU A 124 -1.85 7.46 -12.45
N PRO A 125 -1.36 7.97 -11.31
CA PRO A 125 -2.19 8.10 -10.11
C PRO A 125 -3.38 9.06 -10.33
N LEU A 126 -3.20 10.10 -11.12
CA LEU A 126 -4.26 11.05 -11.45
C LEU A 126 -5.33 10.42 -12.37
N ALA A 127 -4.91 9.66 -13.37
CA ALA A 127 -5.81 8.93 -14.26
C ALA A 127 -6.56 7.84 -13.50
N TRP A 128 -5.89 7.12 -12.59
CA TRP A 128 -6.54 6.15 -11.71
C TRP A 128 -7.61 6.81 -10.83
N LYS A 129 -7.28 7.92 -10.18
CA LYS A 129 -8.24 8.69 -9.39
C LYS A 129 -9.45 9.13 -10.23
N ALA A 130 -9.22 9.62 -11.44
CA ALA A 130 -10.29 10.00 -12.37
C ALA A 130 -11.17 8.79 -12.73
N TYR A 131 -10.55 7.64 -13.06
CA TYR A 131 -11.28 6.39 -13.32
C TYR A 131 -12.15 5.98 -12.13
N MET A 132 -11.56 5.94 -10.94
CA MET A 132 -12.24 5.56 -9.71
C MET A 132 -13.44 6.47 -9.41
N SER A 133 -13.31 7.77 -9.67
CA SER A 133 -14.42 8.73 -9.51
C SER A 133 -15.60 8.45 -10.43
N THR A 134 -15.41 7.74 -11.55
CA THR A 134 -16.48 7.34 -12.46
C THR A 134 -17.11 5.99 -12.15
N VAL A 135 -16.35 5.09 -11.50
CA VAL A 135 -16.79 3.69 -11.27
C VAL A 135 -17.20 3.41 -9.83
N VAL A 136 -16.93 4.31 -8.89
CA VAL A 136 -17.31 4.19 -7.49
C VAL A 136 -18.49 5.13 -7.20
N PRO A 137 -19.73 4.62 -7.20
CA PRO A 137 -20.90 5.41 -6.84
C PRO A 137 -20.97 5.65 -5.33
N ASP A 138 -21.70 6.67 -4.91
CA ASP A 138 -21.94 7.02 -3.51
C ASP A 138 -22.49 5.86 -2.67
N GLN A 139 -23.31 5.02 -3.27
CA GLN A 139 -23.84 3.83 -2.61
C GLN A 139 -22.70 2.89 -2.16
N LYS A 140 -21.69 2.68 -3.01
CA LYS A 140 -20.53 1.82 -2.66
C LYS A 140 -19.70 2.41 -1.53
N LEU A 141 -19.60 3.74 -1.45
CA LEU A 141 -18.94 4.41 -0.33
C LEU A 141 -19.71 4.19 0.98
N ARG A 142 -21.04 4.26 0.94
CA ARG A 142 -21.88 3.98 2.13
C ARG A 142 -21.77 2.53 2.57
N GLU A 143 -21.86 1.59 1.64
CA GLU A 143 -21.73 0.16 1.92
C GLU A 143 -20.36 -0.17 2.57
N GLU A 144 -19.29 0.40 2.04
CA GLU A 144 -17.95 0.22 2.58
C GLU A 144 -17.79 0.83 3.98
N TYR A 145 -18.32 2.04 4.17
CA TYR A 145 -18.32 2.70 5.47
C TYR A 145 -19.10 1.89 6.51
N GLU A 146 -20.33 1.44 6.20
CA GLU A 146 -21.12 0.66 7.14
C GLU A 146 -20.48 -0.72 7.45
N ALA A 147 -19.90 -1.37 6.45
CA ALA A 147 -19.21 -2.65 6.64
C ALA A 147 -17.95 -2.54 7.52
N HIS A 148 -17.31 -1.36 7.51
CA HIS A 148 -16.04 -1.10 8.22
C HIS A 148 -16.14 0.11 9.15
N ARG A 149 -17.35 0.39 9.65
CA ARG A 149 -17.63 1.59 10.43
C ARG A 149 -16.70 1.75 11.62
N ARG A 150 -16.53 0.70 12.39
CA ARG A 150 -15.67 0.66 13.60
C ARG A 150 -14.20 1.01 13.32
N GLU A 151 -13.72 0.72 12.08
CA GLU A 151 -12.37 1.04 11.65
C GLU A 151 -12.24 2.49 11.14
N LEU A 152 -13.36 3.10 10.75
CA LEU A 152 -13.39 4.36 10.00
C LEU A 152 -13.98 5.54 10.79
N ASP A 153 -14.88 5.29 11.73
CA ASP A 153 -15.64 6.32 12.44
C ASP A 153 -14.88 6.97 13.61
N GLY A 154 -13.62 6.60 13.83
CA GLY A 154 -12.79 7.10 14.92
C GLY A 154 -12.94 6.30 16.22
N THR A 155 -13.57 5.13 16.18
CA THR A 155 -13.61 4.20 17.31
C THR A 155 -12.20 3.92 17.83
N LYS A 156 -12.09 3.85 19.15
CA LYS A 156 -10.87 3.42 19.85
C LYS A 156 -11.17 2.19 20.69
N LEU A 157 -10.27 1.23 20.66
CA LEU A 157 -10.32 0.05 21.51
C LEU A 157 -9.29 0.15 22.61
N GLN A 158 -9.68 -0.27 23.81
CA GLN A 158 -8.72 -0.64 24.84
C GLN A 158 -8.49 -2.14 24.74
N ALA A 159 -7.21 -2.53 24.78
CA ALA A 159 -6.86 -3.94 24.76
C ALA A 159 -5.71 -4.24 25.71
N ARG A 160 -5.55 -5.52 25.98
CA ARG A 160 -4.35 -6.09 26.59
C ARG A 160 -3.78 -7.17 25.68
N HIS A 161 -2.46 -7.34 25.71
CA HIS A 161 -1.80 -8.34 24.90
C HIS A 161 -0.71 -9.10 25.64
N ILE A 162 -0.46 -10.32 25.20
CA ILE A 162 0.71 -11.11 25.54
C ILE A 162 1.54 -11.22 24.27
N VAL A 163 2.83 -10.98 24.32
CA VAL A 163 3.72 -11.13 23.17
C VAL A 163 4.91 -12.01 23.51
N ILE A 164 5.20 -12.98 22.65
CA ILE A 164 6.45 -13.72 22.62
C ILE A 164 7.25 -13.16 21.44
N LYS A 165 8.40 -12.56 21.73
CA LYS A 165 9.22 -11.90 20.71
C LYS A 165 9.88 -12.91 19.79
N VAL A 166 9.82 -12.64 18.51
CA VAL A 166 10.55 -13.37 17.46
C VAL A 166 11.14 -12.34 16.52
N ALA A 167 12.42 -12.45 16.22
CA ALA A 167 13.06 -11.54 15.25
C ALA A 167 12.45 -11.76 13.85
N PRO A 168 12.23 -10.68 13.06
CA PRO A 168 11.61 -10.81 11.74
C PRO A 168 12.35 -11.71 10.76
N ASP A 169 13.67 -11.84 10.94
CA ASP A 169 14.59 -12.67 10.14
C ASP A 169 14.91 -14.02 10.80
N ALA A 170 14.20 -14.37 11.89
CA ALA A 170 14.38 -15.68 12.53
C ALA A 170 13.89 -16.81 11.63
N ALA A 171 14.47 -17.99 11.83
CA ALA A 171 14.04 -19.20 11.16
C ALA A 171 12.59 -19.57 11.51
N GLU A 172 11.88 -20.23 10.58
CA GLU A 172 10.44 -20.56 10.76
C GLU A 172 10.19 -21.41 12.01
N GLU A 173 11.15 -22.24 12.41
CA GLU A 173 11.08 -23.06 13.61
C GLU A 173 10.90 -22.22 14.89
N ALA A 174 11.53 -21.03 14.94
CA ALA A 174 11.39 -20.12 16.08
C ALA A 174 9.98 -19.50 16.15
N TRP A 175 9.38 -19.22 14.99
CA TRP A 175 8.00 -18.75 14.88
C TRP A 175 7.02 -19.84 15.34
N ILE A 176 7.18 -21.08 14.90
CA ILE A 176 6.36 -22.23 15.27
C ILE A 176 6.46 -22.50 16.78
N ASP A 177 7.67 -22.44 17.37
CA ASP A 177 7.83 -22.59 18.82
C ASP A 177 7.08 -21.51 19.60
N ALA A 178 7.23 -20.25 19.19
CA ALA A 178 6.55 -19.13 19.80
C ALA A 178 5.01 -19.24 19.70
N GLU A 179 4.50 -19.70 18.57
CA GLU A 179 3.06 -19.99 18.37
C GLU A 179 2.57 -21.10 19.31
N HIS A 180 3.32 -22.19 19.44
CA HIS A 180 2.96 -23.26 20.36
C HIS A 180 2.98 -22.81 21.82
N ARG A 181 3.94 -21.96 22.20
CA ARG A 181 4.03 -21.41 23.56
C ARG A 181 2.83 -20.52 23.88
N ILE A 182 2.49 -19.59 22.96
CA ILE A 182 1.39 -18.64 23.20
C ILE A 182 0.02 -19.32 23.09
N GLU A 183 -0.12 -20.37 22.27
CA GLU A 183 -1.36 -21.15 22.18
C GLU A 183 -1.66 -21.89 23.49
N LYS A 184 -0.64 -22.43 24.16
CA LYS A 184 -0.80 -23.01 25.50
C LYS A 184 -1.29 -21.98 26.51
N VAL A 185 -0.77 -20.75 26.43
CA VAL A 185 -1.22 -19.65 27.30
C VAL A 185 -2.69 -19.32 26.99
N ARG A 186 -3.06 -19.28 25.70
CA ARG A 186 -4.44 -19.06 25.28
C ARG A 186 -5.39 -20.12 25.83
N GLU A 187 -5.00 -21.41 25.80
CA GLU A 187 -5.77 -22.54 26.36
C GLU A 187 -5.95 -22.38 27.88
N GLN A 188 -4.91 -22.01 28.60
CA GLN A 188 -4.97 -21.78 30.05
C GLN A 188 -5.92 -20.63 30.44
N ILE A 189 -5.92 -19.55 29.63
CA ILE A 189 -6.85 -18.43 29.85
C ILE A 189 -8.28 -18.87 29.50
N ALA A 190 -8.47 -19.60 28.39
CA ALA A 190 -9.78 -20.06 27.95
C ALA A 190 -10.41 -21.09 28.89
N SER A 191 -9.61 -21.85 29.64
CA SER A 191 -10.06 -22.82 30.66
C SER A 191 -10.18 -22.25 32.06
N ASP A 192 -10.00 -20.92 32.23
CA ASP A 192 -10.00 -20.22 33.52
C ASP A 192 -8.90 -20.71 34.52
N GLU A 193 -7.85 -21.37 34.02
CA GLU A 193 -6.70 -21.77 34.86
C GLU A 193 -5.88 -20.57 35.31
N THR A 194 -5.88 -19.50 34.52
CA THR A 194 -5.22 -18.24 34.83
C THR A 194 -6.00 -17.05 34.25
N THR A 195 -5.82 -15.87 34.87
CA THR A 195 -6.36 -14.64 34.26
C THR A 195 -5.44 -14.14 33.16
N PHE A 196 -5.98 -13.39 32.20
CA PHE A 196 -5.16 -12.75 31.17
C PHE A 196 -4.03 -11.88 31.79
N ALA A 197 -4.35 -11.13 32.83
CA ALA A 197 -3.39 -10.25 33.47
C ALA A 197 -2.23 -11.01 34.15
N ASP A 198 -2.52 -12.14 34.79
CA ASP A 198 -1.47 -12.97 35.41
C ASP A 198 -0.64 -13.70 34.34
N ALA A 199 -1.29 -14.21 33.32
CA ALA A 199 -0.61 -14.78 32.15
C ALA A 199 0.30 -13.74 31.45
N ALA A 200 -0.14 -12.50 31.31
CA ALA A 200 0.69 -11.44 30.75
C ALA A 200 1.93 -11.16 31.58
N LYS A 201 1.81 -11.08 32.92
CA LYS A 201 2.95 -10.91 33.82
C LYS A 201 3.94 -12.06 33.75
N GLN A 202 3.44 -13.29 33.57
CA GLN A 202 4.26 -14.50 33.59
C GLN A 202 4.93 -14.79 32.26
N PHE A 203 4.24 -14.57 31.12
CA PHE A 203 4.66 -15.06 29.83
C PHE A 203 4.95 -13.98 28.79
N SER A 204 4.46 -12.74 28.99
CA SER A 204 4.67 -11.69 28.01
C SER A 204 6.09 -11.13 28.10
N GLU A 205 6.72 -11.02 26.93
CA GLU A 205 8.03 -10.39 26.75
C GLU A 205 7.91 -8.90 26.33
N GLY A 206 6.68 -8.37 26.35
CA GLY A 206 6.38 -6.98 26.00
C GLY A 206 6.54 -6.01 27.17
N PRO A 207 6.63 -4.70 26.87
CA PRO A 207 6.79 -3.67 27.90
C PRO A 207 5.56 -3.50 28.81
N SER A 208 4.38 -3.97 28.38
CA SER A 208 3.15 -3.92 29.16
C SER A 208 2.93 -5.14 30.07
N ALA A 209 3.87 -6.10 30.12
CA ALA A 209 3.74 -7.33 30.91
C ALA A 209 3.36 -7.08 32.38
N ASP A 210 4.09 -6.19 33.07
CA ASP A 210 3.86 -5.85 34.49
C ASP A 210 2.50 -5.16 34.74
N ALA A 211 1.97 -4.47 33.68
CA ALA A 211 0.64 -3.88 33.69
C ALA A 211 -0.47 -4.86 33.28
N GLY A 212 -0.20 -6.18 33.28
CA GLY A 212 -1.16 -7.20 32.87
C GLY A 212 -1.46 -7.19 31.39
N GLY A 213 -0.53 -6.67 30.59
CA GLY A 213 -0.62 -6.57 29.13
C GLY A 213 -1.36 -5.34 28.60
N ASP A 214 -1.86 -4.44 29.46
CA ASP A 214 -2.65 -3.26 29.04
C ASP A 214 -1.82 -2.34 28.13
N VAL A 215 -2.39 -2.00 26.97
CA VAL A 215 -1.79 -1.09 25.98
C VAL A 215 -2.57 0.23 25.85
N GLY A 216 -3.62 0.41 26.66
CA GLY A 216 -4.49 1.57 26.62
C GLY A 216 -5.38 1.63 25.39
N PHE A 217 -6.02 2.80 25.19
CA PHE A 217 -6.87 3.05 24.01
C PHE A 217 -6.04 3.37 22.77
N PHE A 218 -6.39 2.72 21.65
CA PHE A 218 -5.76 2.98 20.35
C PHE A 218 -6.82 3.00 19.24
N PRO A 219 -6.62 3.85 18.20
CA PRO A 219 -7.44 3.84 17.00
C PRO A 219 -7.00 2.71 16.06
N PHE A 220 -7.80 2.43 15.05
CA PHE A 220 -7.50 1.40 14.04
C PHE A 220 -6.14 1.59 13.34
N ARG A 221 -5.71 2.85 13.13
CA ARG A 221 -4.45 3.18 12.43
C ARG A 221 -3.54 4.07 13.27
N GLY A 222 -2.24 3.92 13.07
CA GLY A 222 -1.22 4.87 13.54
C GLY A 222 -0.51 4.52 14.83
N ILE A 223 -1.04 3.62 15.68
CA ILE A 223 -0.41 3.21 16.93
C ILE A 223 0.03 1.75 16.90
N MET A 224 -0.90 0.83 16.61
CA MET A 224 -0.59 -0.59 16.52
C MET A 224 -0.19 -0.99 15.11
N SER A 225 0.53 -2.12 14.97
CA SER A 225 0.80 -2.71 13.66
C SER A 225 -0.50 -3.15 12.99
N ALA A 226 -0.55 -3.14 11.65
CA ALA A 226 -1.76 -3.50 10.92
C ALA A 226 -2.29 -4.90 11.29
N PRO A 227 -1.48 -5.99 11.35
CA PRO A 227 -2.01 -7.30 11.74
C PRO A 227 -2.61 -7.33 13.15
N PHE A 228 -2.06 -6.54 14.08
CA PHE A 228 -2.60 -6.42 15.43
C PHE A 228 -3.95 -5.70 15.43
N ALA A 229 -4.01 -4.54 14.76
CA ALA A 229 -5.22 -3.72 14.71
C ALA A 229 -6.36 -4.43 13.97
N ASP A 230 -6.06 -5.08 12.85
CA ASP A 230 -7.04 -5.83 12.04
C ASP A 230 -7.73 -6.91 12.89
N VAL A 231 -6.96 -7.66 13.69
CA VAL A 231 -7.53 -8.67 14.58
C VAL A 231 -8.28 -8.03 15.73
N ALA A 232 -7.69 -7.04 16.42
CA ALA A 232 -8.34 -6.40 17.57
C ALA A 232 -9.70 -5.78 17.20
N PHE A 233 -9.79 -5.11 16.04
CA PHE A 233 -11.05 -4.49 15.58
C PHE A 233 -12.09 -5.49 15.09
N ALA A 234 -11.72 -6.72 14.82
CA ALA A 234 -12.64 -7.82 14.52
C ALA A 234 -13.24 -8.47 15.79
N LEU A 235 -12.59 -8.30 16.96
CA LEU A 235 -13.04 -8.86 18.23
C LEU A 235 -14.14 -8.02 18.89
N LYS A 236 -14.96 -8.66 19.68
CA LYS A 236 -15.87 -7.99 20.64
C LYS A 236 -15.14 -7.74 21.96
N THR A 237 -15.66 -6.81 22.76
CA THR A 237 -15.19 -6.61 24.12
C THR A 237 -15.32 -7.90 24.94
N GLY A 238 -14.25 -8.29 25.63
CA GLY A 238 -14.12 -9.54 26.39
C GLY A 238 -13.72 -10.75 25.54
N GLU A 239 -13.52 -10.58 24.23
CA GLU A 239 -13.14 -11.69 23.34
C GLU A 239 -11.62 -11.82 23.22
N LEU A 240 -11.14 -13.07 23.23
CA LEU A 240 -9.74 -13.44 23.09
C LEU A 240 -9.44 -13.77 21.62
N SER A 241 -8.35 -13.23 21.08
CA SER A 241 -7.96 -13.44 19.68
C SER A 241 -7.47 -14.86 19.41
N PRO A 242 -7.44 -15.30 18.14
CA PRO A 242 -6.47 -16.32 17.73
C PRO A 242 -5.03 -15.78 17.90
N VAL A 243 -4.05 -16.65 17.69
CA VAL A 243 -2.63 -16.26 17.66
C VAL A 243 -2.34 -15.34 16.44
N VAL A 244 -1.66 -14.22 16.67
CA VAL A 244 -1.40 -13.19 15.67
C VAL A 244 0.09 -12.98 15.46
N ARG A 245 0.60 -13.18 14.26
CA ARG A 245 1.99 -12.82 13.90
C ARG A 245 2.09 -11.34 13.54
N THR A 246 3.12 -10.66 14.07
CA THR A 246 3.54 -9.31 13.66
C THR A 246 5.06 -9.27 13.50
N ALA A 247 5.61 -8.16 13.03
CA ALA A 247 7.07 -7.99 12.96
C ALA A 247 7.76 -8.01 14.35
N ALA A 248 7.02 -7.87 15.44
CA ALA A 248 7.55 -7.92 16.83
C ALA A 248 7.52 -9.31 17.44
N GLY A 249 6.86 -10.27 16.80
CA GLY A 249 6.68 -11.62 17.32
C GLY A 249 5.23 -12.10 17.24
N VAL A 250 4.86 -12.99 18.13
CA VAL A 250 3.55 -13.65 18.19
C VAL A 250 2.73 -13.07 19.35
N HIS A 251 1.49 -12.72 19.07
CA HIS A 251 0.61 -12.04 20.03
C HIS A 251 -0.67 -12.82 20.32
N LEU A 252 -1.14 -12.68 21.55
CA LEU A 252 -2.49 -12.96 21.98
C LEU A 252 -3.12 -11.64 22.45
N ILE A 253 -4.33 -11.34 22.01
CA ILE A 253 -4.98 -10.04 22.20
C ILE A 253 -6.34 -10.27 22.85
N GLU A 254 -6.71 -9.40 23.79
CA GLU A 254 -8.05 -9.33 24.35
C GLU A 254 -8.50 -7.87 24.35
N VAL A 255 -9.68 -7.61 23.79
CA VAL A 255 -10.30 -6.29 23.83
C VAL A 255 -11.03 -6.13 25.16
N THR A 256 -10.67 -5.12 25.94
CA THR A 256 -11.24 -4.89 27.28
C THR A 256 -12.33 -3.83 27.31
N ASP A 257 -12.24 -2.84 26.42
CA ASP A 257 -13.22 -1.75 26.33
C ASP A 257 -13.25 -1.16 24.92
N GLU A 258 -14.33 -0.45 24.60
CA GLU A 258 -14.53 0.23 23.33
C GLU A 258 -15.09 1.63 23.56
N GLN A 259 -14.45 2.61 22.95
CA GLN A 259 -14.92 3.97 22.86
C GLN A 259 -15.44 4.22 21.45
N PRO A 260 -16.76 4.21 21.24
CA PRO A 260 -17.36 4.38 19.91
C PRO A 260 -16.95 5.69 19.25
N GLY A 261 -16.65 5.64 17.98
CA GLY A 261 -16.38 6.81 17.16
C GLY A 261 -17.66 7.57 16.77
N GLN A 262 -17.47 8.80 16.30
CA GLN A 262 -18.58 9.69 15.93
C GLN A 262 -18.40 10.29 14.53
N LEU A 263 -17.32 9.94 13.81
CA LEU A 263 -17.10 10.44 12.46
C LEU A 263 -18.14 9.84 11.50
N SER A 264 -18.80 10.71 10.75
CA SER A 264 -19.75 10.31 9.71
C SER A 264 -19.01 9.90 8.42
N LEU A 265 -19.73 9.30 7.47
CA LEU A 265 -19.18 9.04 6.13
C LEU A 265 -18.61 10.31 5.49
N GLU A 266 -19.26 11.46 5.66
CA GLU A 266 -18.79 12.70 5.05
C GLU A 266 -17.45 13.17 5.64
N ASP A 267 -17.21 12.94 6.94
CA ASP A 267 -15.95 13.28 7.61
C ASP A 267 -14.80 12.40 7.09
N VAL A 268 -15.08 11.13 6.76
CA VAL A 268 -14.07 10.13 6.36
C VAL A 268 -14.17 9.71 4.90
N ARG A 269 -14.99 10.39 4.10
CA ARG A 269 -15.23 10.08 2.68
C ARG A 269 -13.95 9.87 1.86
N PRO A 270 -12.89 10.71 2.01
CA PRO A 270 -11.63 10.47 1.31
C PRO A 270 -10.95 9.16 1.71
N ALA A 271 -10.99 8.79 2.99
CA ALA A 271 -10.39 7.55 3.47
C ALA A 271 -11.15 6.31 2.99
N VAL A 272 -12.48 6.37 2.97
CA VAL A 272 -13.34 5.32 2.42
C VAL A 272 -13.09 5.13 0.92
N PHE A 273 -13.01 6.23 0.17
CA PHE A 273 -12.70 6.21 -1.25
C PHE A 273 -11.32 5.60 -1.52
N GLU A 274 -10.30 6.00 -0.76
CA GLU A 274 -8.95 5.47 -0.90
C GLU A 274 -8.88 3.97 -0.60
N ARG A 275 -9.58 3.49 0.43
CA ARG A 275 -9.68 2.06 0.76
C ARG A 275 -10.28 1.24 -0.39
N ILE A 276 -11.37 1.72 -0.99
CA ILE A 276 -11.97 1.08 -2.16
C ILE A 276 -11.00 1.13 -3.34
N SER A 277 -10.39 2.29 -3.57
CA SER A 277 -9.45 2.55 -4.65
C SER A 277 -8.26 1.60 -4.60
N GLN A 278 -7.64 1.45 -3.42
CA GLN A 278 -6.52 0.54 -3.22
C GLN A 278 -6.92 -0.93 -3.47
N ARG A 279 -8.03 -1.38 -2.92
CA ARG A 279 -8.52 -2.75 -3.14
C ARG A 279 -8.80 -3.03 -4.62
N MET A 280 -9.41 -2.09 -5.33
CA MET A 280 -9.67 -2.24 -6.77
C MET A 280 -8.38 -2.20 -7.60
N TRP A 281 -7.39 -1.40 -7.17
CA TRP A 281 -6.06 -1.40 -7.77
C TRP A 281 -5.42 -2.79 -7.66
N ASP A 282 -5.35 -3.34 -6.44
CA ASP A 282 -4.71 -4.62 -6.16
C ASP A 282 -5.39 -5.77 -6.93
N GLN A 283 -6.72 -5.77 -6.98
CA GLN A 283 -7.49 -6.74 -7.77
C GLN A 283 -7.19 -6.64 -9.26
N GLN A 284 -7.15 -5.41 -9.80
CA GLN A 284 -6.88 -5.19 -11.21
C GLN A 284 -5.43 -5.55 -11.57
N VAL A 285 -4.48 -5.20 -10.73
CA VAL A 285 -3.06 -5.58 -10.88
C VAL A 285 -2.92 -7.09 -10.90
N ALA A 286 -3.53 -7.81 -9.95
CA ALA A 286 -3.46 -9.27 -9.88
C ALA A 286 -4.02 -9.92 -11.18
N GLU A 287 -5.15 -9.42 -11.70
CA GLU A 287 -5.73 -9.89 -12.96
C GLU A 287 -4.79 -9.63 -14.15
N LEU A 288 -4.26 -8.42 -14.27
CA LEU A 288 -3.36 -8.04 -15.36
C LEU A 288 -2.05 -8.83 -15.29
N ARG A 289 -1.50 -9.00 -14.09
CA ARG A 289 -0.25 -9.73 -13.85
C ARG A 289 -0.35 -11.19 -14.26
N SER A 290 -1.50 -11.85 -14.02
CA SER A 290 -1.71 -13.25 -14.37
C SER A 290 -1.65 -13.52 -15.88
N ARG A 291 -1.83 -12.47 -16.71
CA ARG A 291 -1.84 -12.55 -18.19
C ARG A 291 -0.59 -11.92 -18.82
N ALA A 292 0.20 -11.21 -18.03
CA ALA A 292 1.35 -10.47 -18.53
C ALA A 292 2.58 -11.37 -18.69
N LYS A 293 3.34 -11.12 -19.76
CA LYS A 293 4.68 -11.69 -19.92
C LYS A 293 5.70 -10.71 -19.32
N VAL A 294 6.40 -11.15 -18.28
CA VAL A 294 7.42 -10.35 -17.60
C VAL A 294 8.73 -11.10 -17.62
N GLU A 295 9.75 -10.46 -18.17
CA GLU A 295 11.11 -10.99 -18.30
C GLU A 295 12.05 -10.02 -17.58
N TRP A 296 12.80 -10.55 -16.62
CA TRP A 296 13.85 -9.80 -15.92
C TRP A 296 15.12 -9.89 -16.76
N ILE A 297 15.77 -8.73 -16.98
CA ILE A 297 16.99 -8.64 -17.79
C ILE A 297 18.15 -8.55 -16.80
N GLU A 298 19.07 -9.52 -16.88
CA GLU A 298 20.28 -9.59 -16.04
C GLU A 298 21.39 -8.71 -16.59
#